data_0c8e5af83ea94d5c4371cfdd32be3d18
#
_entry.id   0c8e5af83ea94d5c4371cfdd32be3d18
#
_cell.length_a   1.000
_cell.length_b   1.000
_cell.length_c   1.000
_cell.angle_alpha   90.00
_cell.angle_beta   90.00
_cell.angle_gamma   90.00
#
_symmetry.space_group_name_H-M   'P 1'
#
loop_
_entity.id
_entity.type
_entity.pdbx_description
1 polymer ?
#
loop_
_entity_poly.entity_id
_entity_poly.type
_entity_poly.pdbx_seq_one_letter_code
_entity_poly.pdbx_strand_id
1 'polypeptide(L)'
;MQSPKSALALATILAISAVLGCKLGNKSSSTNSANSANSNSDTATAETGVEKVKPAPGTGNVQGKVFYNSKPVENIEVKLCESFNRFLGGCSGKTYTAKTDKDGDYVITNVPPASYEALLAKVFDTDSSIFATTGIAGISAAKYEVTADKTLFVKPTHLFKSDLKLLSPKAAEKISTETPELKWESYPDAAYYKLSVHANDHLVESPYVNKRVDGTSLSVDKPLQKGTYRWKVEAYNSDDRKLSESGDDIEFTVG
;
A
#
# COMPACT_ATOMS: atom_id res chain seq x y z
N MET A 1 -45.09 -11.05 51.87
CA MET A 1 -44.08 -11.66 52.81
C MET A 1 -42.73 -11.37 52.22
N GLN A 2 -42.10 -10.43 52.76
CA GLN A 2 -40.73 -10.11 53.16
C GLN A 2 -39.59 -10.65 52.27
N SER A 3 -38.91 -9.68 51.70
CA SER A 3 -37.52 -9.65 51.26
C SER A 3 -36.56 -9.82 52.48
N PRO A 4 -35.32 -10.24 52.25
CA PRO A 4 -34.27 -9.36 52.73
C PRO A 4 -33.15 -9.07 51.72
N LYS A 5 -32.67 -7.86 51.87
CA LYS A 5 -31.47 -7.21 51.30
C LYS A 5 -30.20 -7.88 51.84
N SER A 6 -29.19 -7.98 51.05
CA SER A 6 -27.83 -8.17 51.56
C SER A 6 -26.84 -7.27 50.82
N ALA A 7 -25.99 -6.69 51.63
CA ALA A 7 -25.15 -5.52 51.39
C ALA A 7 -23.88 -5.79 50.56
N LEU A 8 -23.48 -4.74 49.89
CA LEU A 8 -22.24 -4.52 49.20
C LEU A 8 -21.08 -4.32 50.19
N ALA A 9 -20.01 -5.04 50.04
CA ALA A 9 -18.73 -4.74 50.71
C ALA A 9 -17.68 -4.33 49.70
N LEU A 10 -17.30 -3.07 49.77
CA LEU A 10 -16.23 -2.42 49.03
C LEU A 10 -14.91 -2.69 49.76
N ALA A 11 -13.95 -3.34 49.13
CA ALA A 11 -12.60 -3.47 49.65
C ALA A 11 -11.61 -2.71 48.71
N THR A 12 -11.21 -1.55 49.17
CA THR A 12 -10.09 -0.75 48.62
C THR A 12 -8.77 -1.36 49.09
N ILE A 13 -7.94 -1.78 48.15
CA ILE A 13 -6.53 -2.12 48.41
C ILE A 13 -5.64 -1.06 47.75
N LEU A 14 -5.01 -0.27 48.59
CA LEU A 14 -3.97 0.69 48.25
C LEU A 14 -2.66 -0.11 48.22
N ALA A 15 -1.99 -0.19 47.05
CA ALA A 15 -0.65 -0.73 46.94
C ALA A 15 0.32 0.39 46.54
N ILE A 16 1.14 0.78 47.47
CA ILE A 16 2.31 1.67 47.28
C ILE A 16 3.44 0.82 46.68
N SER A 17 3.90 1.17 45.51
CA SER A 17 5.10 0.55 44.96
C SER A 17 6.22 1.57 44.80
N ALA A 18 7.30 1.25 45.50
CA ALA A 18 8.54 2.02 45.55
C ALA A 18 9.28 2.01 44.19
N VAL A 19 9.83 3.15 43.87
CA VAL A 19 10.71 3.37 42.71
C VAL A 19 12.11 2.86 43.07
N LEU A 20 12.59 1.82 42.39
CA LEU A 20 14.01 1.52 42.30
C LEU A 20 14.47 1.74 40.86
N GLY A 21 15.30 2.74 40.67
CA GLY A 21 15.97 3.01 39.41
C GLY A 21 17.05 1.97 39.13
N CYS A 22 16.98 1.33 37.98
CA CYS A 22 18.11 0.67 37.37
C CYS A 22 18.33 1.21 35.96
N LYS A 23 19.44 1.91 35.81
CA LYS A 23 20.00 2.39 34.55
C LYS A 23 20.66 1.19 33.88
N LEU A 24 20.10 0.67 32.79
CA LEU A 24 20.78 -0.33 31.95
C LEU A 24 20.52 -0.02 30.45
N GLY A 25 21.61 -0.15 29.73
CA GLY A 25 21.91 0.29 28.40
C GLY A 25 20.87 -0.04 27.32
N ASN A 26 20.72 0.96 26.48
CA ASN A 26 19.95 0.95 25.26
C ASN A 26 20.57 -0.02 24.24
N LYS A 27 20.01 -1.23 24.10
CA LYS A 27 20.11 -2.04 22.88
C LYS A 27 18.73 -1.99 22.22
N SER A 28 18.60 -1.08 21.27
CA SER A 28 17.47 -0.99 20.37
C SER A 28 17.42 -2.28 19.54
N SER A 29 16.61 -3.21 19.97
CA SER A 29 16.15 -4.34 19.18
C SER A 29 14.95 -3.83 18.38
N SER A 30 15.18 -3.35 17.16
CA SER A 30 14.11 -3.07 16.21
C SER A 30 13.52 -4.40 15.75
N THR A 31 12.43 -4.81 16.37
CA THR A 31 11.52 -5.78 15.76
C THR A 31 10.83 -5.08 14.60
N ASN A 32 11.42 -5.20 13.41
CA ASN A 32 10.74 -4.88 12.16
C ASN A 32 9.56 -5.83 11.99
N SER A 33 8.38 -5.40 12.40
CA SER A 33 7.14 -5.94 11.87
C SER A 33 7.06 -5.54 10.41
N ALA A 34 7.46 -6.46 9.53
CA ALA A 34 7.34 -6.32 8.08
C ALA A 34 5.87 -6.36 7.69
N ASN A 35 5.19 -5.23 7.78
CA ASN A 35 3.97 -4.94 7.08
C ASN A 35 4.28 -3.82 6.08
N SER A 36 5.05 -4.16 5.06
CA SER A 36 5.37 -3.25 3.97
C SER A 36 4.84 -3.79 2.66
N ALA A 37 3.54 -3.93 2.56
CA ALA A 37 2.90 -3.57 1.31
C ALA A 37 3.31 -2.13 0.98
N ASN A 38 3.38 -1.71 -0.29
CA ASN A 38 3.55 -0.33 -0.74
C ASN A 38 2.52 0.64 -0.11
N SER A 39 2.26 0.51 1.18
CA SER A 39 1.49 1.43 1.96
C SER A 39 2.36 2.66 2.12
N ASN A 40 2.09 3.67 1.30
CA ASN A 40 2.47 5.01 1.62
C ASN A 40 1.81 5.31 2.98
N SER A 41 2.63 5.32 4.03
CA SER A 41 2.20 5.56 5.41
C SER A 41 1.50 6.93 5.54
N ASP A 42 0.82 7.16 6.64
CA ASP A 42 -0.05 8.31 6.95
C ASP A 42 0.47 9.71 6.62
N THR A 43 1.77 9.87 6.29
CA THR A 43 2.35 11.09 5.73
C THR A 43 3.10 10.78 4.45
N ALA A 44 2.64 11.35 3.34
CA ALA A 44 3.29 11.23 2.03
C ALA A 44 4.51 12.15 1.87
N THR A 45 4.75 13.04 2.82
CA THR A 45 5.86 13.99 2.82
C THR A 45 7.07 13.46 3.57
N ALA A 46 8.27 13.89 3.15
CA ALA A 46 9.53 13.68 3.87
C ALA A 46 9.87 14.97 4.64
N GLU A 47 10.45 14.83 5.81
CA GLU A 47 10.79 15.99 6.65
C GLU A 47 11.95 16.81 6.08
N THR A 48 12.90 16.17 5.39
CA THR A 48 14.11 16.80 4.85
C THR A 48 14.51 16.24 3.48
N GLY A 49 15.18 17.08 2.69
CA GLY A 49 15.75 16.71 1.40
C GLY A 49 16.78 17.75 0.94
N VAL A 50 17.56 17.41 -0.07
CA VAL A 50 18.46 18.36 -0.73
C VAL A 50 17.71 19.01 -1.88
N GLU A 51 17.52 20.34 -1.81
CA GLU A 51 16.81 21.10 -2.82
C GLU A 51 17.60 21.11 -4.15
N LYS A 52 17.01 20.60 -5.23
CA LYS A 52 17.62 20.60 -6.57
C LYS A 52 17.40 21.91 -7.32
N VAL A 53 16.25 22.55 -7.10
CA VAL A 53 15.85 23.80 -7.75
C VAL A 53 15.24 24.70 -6.71
N LYS A 54 15.76 25.94 -6.58
CA LYS A 54 15.19 26.94 -5.68
C LYS A 54 13.83 27.40 -6.20
N PRO A 55 12.79 27.48 -5.36
CA PRO A 55 11.49 28.02 -5.76
C PRO A 55 11.58 29.46 -6.28
N ALA A 56 10.76 29.79 -7.26
CA ALA A 56 10.59 31.18 -7.68
C ALA A 56 9.81 31.96 -6.59
N PRO A 57 10.07 33.28 -6.44
CA PRO A 57 9.42 34.09 -5.42
C PRO A 57 7.89 33.93 -5.45
N GLY A 58 7.29 33.69 -4.29
CA GLY A 58 5.84 33.52 -4.13
C GLY A 58 5.26 32.20 -4.60
N THR A 59 6.10 31.27 -5.10
CA THR A 59 5.68 29.91 -5.47
C THR A 59 6.41 28.86 -4.62
N GLY A 60 5.96 27.62 -4.65
CA GLY A 60 6.67 26.48 -4.08
C GLY A 60 7.10 25.48 -5.14
N ASN A 61 7.96 24.54 -4.74
CA ASN A 61 8.30 23.37 -5.53
C ASN A 61 7.81 22.10 -4.82
N VAL A 62 7.57 21.04 -5.59
CA VAL A 62 7.34 19.67 -5.08
C VAL A 62 8.40 18.75 -5.65
N GLN A 63 9.22 18.16 -4.79
CA GLN A 63 10.38 17.36 -5.17
C GLN A 63 10.27 15.95 -4.57
N GLY A 64 10.59 14.94 -5.37
CA GLY A 64 10.59 13.56 -4.92
C GLY A 64 11.37 12.64 -5.86
N LYS A 65 11.20 11.33 -5.67
CA LYS A 65 11.90 10.31 -6.44
C LYS A 65 10.98 9.14 -6.75
N VAL A 66 11.18 8.51 -7.91
CA VAL A 66 10.41 7.35 -8.36
C VAL A 66 11.35 6.15 -8.58
N PHE A 67 10.93 5.00 -8.08
CA PHE A 67 11.63 3.73 -8.21
C PHE A 67 10.72 2.64 -8.79
N TYR A 68 11.34 1.65 -9.43
CA TYR A 68 10.77 0.36 -9.75
C TYR A 68 11.83 -0.71 -9.50
N ASN A 69 11.47 -1.80 -8.82
CA ASN A 69 12.39 -2.87 -8.47
C ASN A 69 13.68 -2.33 -7.78
N SER A 70 13.50 -1.44 -6.81
CA SER A 70 14.58 -0.76 -6.05
C SER A 70 15.56 0.06 -6.91
N LYS A 71 15.28 0.26 -8.20
CA LYS A 71 16.10 1.08 -9.12
C LYS A 71 15.37 2.38 -9.49
N PRO A 72 16.09 3.51 -9.63
CA PRO A 72 15.47 4.75 -10.14
C PRO A 72 14.91 4.57 -11.54
N VAL A 73 13.83 5.26 -11.85
CA VAL A 73 13.17 5.18 -13.17
C VAL A 73 13.07 6.55 -13.80
N GLU A 74 13.60 6.67 -15.03
CA GLU A 74 13.56 7.87 -15.86
C GLU A 74 12.24 7.99 -16.63
N ASN A 75 11.89 9.23 -17.04
CA ASN A 75 10.73 9.56 -17.89
C ASN A 75 9.34 9.24 -17.32
N ILE A 76 9.23 9.01 -16.02
CA ILE A 76 7.92 8.85 -15.37
C ILE A 76 7.27 10.22 -15.21
N GLU A 77 6.07 10.39 -15.76
CA GLU A 77 5.26 11.57 -15.51
C GLU A 77 4.74 11.55 -14.07
N VAL A 78 5.02 12.64 -13.33
CA VAL A 78 4.46 12.90 -12.00
C VAL A 78 3.56 14.10 -12.09
N LYS A 79 2.34 13.99 -11.56
CA LYS A 79 1.27 14.99 -11.67
C LYS A 79 0.70 15.34 -10.30
N LEU A 80 0.80 16.61 -9.92
CA LEU A 80 0.15 17.16 -8.74
C LEU A 80 -1.24 17.69 -9.12
N CYS A 81 -2.29 17.30 -8.40
CA CYS A 81 -3.67 17.62 -8.69
C CYS A 81 -4.26 18.56 -7.66
N GLU A 82 -4.88 19.66 -8.11
CA GLU A 82 -5.61 20.58 -7.26
C GLU A 82 -6.78 19.87 -6.56
N SER A 83 -7.54 19.06 -7.32
CA SER A 83 -8.58 18.20 -6.80
C SER A 83 -8.45 16.78 -7.37
N PHE A 84 -8.83 15.78 -6.58
CA PHE A 84 -8.71 14.38 -6.97
C PHE A 84 -9.88 13.52 -6.45
N ASN A 85 -10.49 12.77 -7.36
CA ASN A 85 -11.48 11.77 -7.03
C ASN A 85 -11.18 10.45 -7.74
N ARG A 86 -10.74 9.45 -6.98
CA ARG A 86 -10.37 8.13 -7.51
C ARG A 86 -11.52 7.37 -8.19
N PHE A 87 -12.79 7.71 -7.85
CA PHE A 87 -13.99 7.02 -8.35
C PHE A 87 -14.64 7.73 -9.53
N LEU A 88 -14.37 9.02 -9.73
CA LEU A 88 -15.05 9.87 -10.71
C LEU A 88 -14.10 10.47 -11.76
N GLY A 89 -13.01 9.81 -12.09
CA GLY A 89 -12.16 10.21 -13.23
C GLY A 89 -10.84 10.88 -12.86
N GLY A 90 -10.41 10.79 -11.62
CA GLY A 90 -9.06 11.20 -11.21
C GLY A 90 -8.93 12.69 -10.90
N CYS A 91 -7.95 13.39 -11.53
CA CYS A 91 -7.67 14.81 -11.28
C CYS A 91 -8.69 15.72 -11.94
N SER A 92 -9.06 16.77 -11.24
CA SER A 92 -9.83 17.90 -11.77
C SER A 92 -9.21 19.23 -11.31
N GLY A 93 -9.60 20.34 -11.96
CA GLY A 93 -8.98 21.63 -11.72
C GLY A 93 -7.58 21.73 -12.36
N LYS A 94 -6.70 22.53 -11.75
CA LYS A 94 -5.33 22.73 -12.24
C LYS A 94 -4.46 21.54 -11.90
N THR A 95 -3.56 21.20 -12.81
CA THR A 95 -2.54 20.17 -12.61
C THR A 95 -1.16 20.72 -12.92
N TYR A 96 -0.16 20.25 -12.17
CA TYR A 96 1.25 20.59 -12.36
C TYR A 96 2.02 19.31 -12.57
N THR A 97 2.90 19.28 -13.57
CA THR A 97 3.57 18.04 -13.97
C THR A 97 5.09 18.21 -14.06
N ALA A 98 5.80 17.12 -13.82
CA ALA A 98 7.21 16.96 -14.15
C ALA A 98 7.47 15.54 -14.63
N LYS A 99 8.63 15.30 -15.25
CA LYS A 99 9.13 13.95 -15.53
C LYS A 99 10.36 13.66 -14.68
N THR A 100 10.53 12.39 -14.33
CA THR A 100 11.73 11.94 -13.63
C THR A 100 12.96 11.97 -14.56
N ASP A 101 14.11 12.34 -13.99
CA ASP A 101 15.41 12.23 -14.63
C ASP A 101 16.00 10.80 -14.53
N LYS A 102 17.22 10.61 -15.08
CA LYS A 102 17.95 9.32 -15.04
C LYS A 102 18.18 8.77 -13.62
N ASP A 103 18.18 9.63 -12.60
CA ASP A 103 18.36 9.28 -11.19
C ASP A 103 17.01 9.08 -10.50
N GLY A 104 15.90 9.09 -11.28
CA GLY A 104 14.53 8.95 -10.80
C GLY A 104 13.98 10.18 -10.08
N ASP A 105 14.73 11.28 -10.06
CA ASP A 105 14.33 12.52 -9.37
C ASP A 105 13.39 13.35 -10.23
N TYR A 106 12.43 14.03 -9.60
CA TYR A 106 11.57 15.03 -10.25
C TYR A 106 11.44 16.28 -9.39
N VAL A 107 11.23 17.41 -10.05
CA VAL A 107 10.86 18.69 -9.40
C VAL A 107 9.71 19.30 -10.18
N ILE A 108 8.54 19.42 -9.55
CA ILE A 108 7.42 20.23 -10.07
C ILE A 108 7.64 21.65 -9.57
N THR A 109 7.90 22.58 -10.48
CA THR A 109 8.25 23.98 -10.16
C THR A 109 7.08 24.93 -10.36
N ASN A 110 7.19 26.13 -9.77
CA ASN A 110 6.21 27.22 -9.93
C ASN A 110 4.78 26.84 -9.49
N VAL A 111 4.68 26.03 -8.45
CA VAL A 111 3.39 25.61 -7.88
C VAL A 111 2.87 26.72 -6.94
N PRO A 112 1.66 27.25 -7.16
CA PRO A 112 1.07 28.22 -6.23
C PRO A 112 0.91 27.62 -4.84
N PRO A 113 1.07 28.42 -3.76
CA PRO A 113 0.82 27.97 -2.39
C PRO A 113 -0.65 27.57 -2.23
N ALA A 114 -0.90 26.32 -1.94
CA ALA A 114 -2.23 25.75 -1.71
C ALA A 114 -2.13 24.31 -1.17
N SER A 115 -3.28 23.76 -0.77
CA SER A 115 -3.44 22.34 -0.50
C SER A 115 -3.85 21.60 -1.79
N TYR A 116 -3.12 20.55 -2.14
CA TYR A 116 -3.34 19.71 -3.30
C TYR A 116 -3.80 18.32 -2.86
N GLU A 117 -4.76 17.73 -3.59
CA GLU A 117 -5.45 16.52 -3.12
C GLU A 117 -4.80 15.20 -3.54
N ALA A 118 -3.88 15.23 -4.51
CA ALA A 118 -3.11 14.03 -4.89
C ALA A 118 -1.82 14.37 -5.63
N LEU A 119 -0.86 13.46 -5.53
CA LEU A 119 0.33 13.39 -6.38
C LEU A 119 0.37 12.01 -7.01
N LEU A 120 0.25 11.96 -8.33
CA LEU A 120 0.18 10.72 -9.10
C LEU A 120 1.50 10.49 -9.83
N ALA A 121 2.02 9.28 -9.77
CA ALA A 121 3.12 8.82 -10.64
C ALA A 121 2.55 7.82 -11.65
N LYS A 122 2.70 8.13 -12.94
CA LYS A 122 2.21 7.29 -14.04
C LYS A 122 2.98 5.96 -14.06
N VAL A 123 2.27 4.85 -14.26
CA VAL A 123 2.90 3.53 -14.32
C VAL A 123 3.36 3.26 -15.75
N PHE A 124 4.58 3.66 -16.07
CA PHE A 124 5.19 3.51 -17.38
C PHE A 124 4.28 4.06 -18.51
N ASP A 125 4.07 3.28 -19.57
CA ASP A 125 3.25 3.65 -20.73
C ASP A 125 1.76 3.26 -20.58
N THR A 126 1.32 2.96 -19.36
CA THR A 126 -0.09 2.62 -19.09
C THR A 126 -0.93 3.85 -18.75
N ASP A 127 -2.26 3.70 -18.69
CA ASP A 127 -3.15 4.76 -18.20
C ASP A 127 -3.30 4.74 -16.66
N SER A 128 -2.63 3.79 -15.99
CA SER A 128 -2.66 3.67 -14.54
C SER A 128 -1.66 4.61 -13.87
N SER A 129 -2.00 5.04 -12.66
CA SER A 129 -1.11 5.84 -11.81
C SER A 129 -1.13 5.35 -10.37
N ILE A 130 0.02 5.45 -9.72
CA ILE A 130 0.16 5.19 -8.29
C ILE A 130 0.13 6.53 -7.54
N PHE A 131 -0.53 6.57 -6.40
CA PHE A 131 -0.59 7.71 -5.50
C PHE A 131 -0.59 7.26 -4.04
N ALA A 132 -0.13 8.14 -3.16
CA ALA A 132 -0.15 7.90 -1.73
C ALA A 132 -1.60 7.98 -1.20
N THR A 133 -1.92 7.08 -0.28
CA THR A 133 -3.22 7.06 0.40
C THR A 133 -3.05 7.28 1.90
N THR A 134 -4.07 7.82 2.54
CA THR A 134 -4.14 8.08 3.97
C THR A 134 -5.47 7.60 4.56
N GLY A 135 -5.57 7.63 5.88
CA GLY A 135 -6.79 7.28 6.60
C GLY A 135 -6.99 5.77 6.78
N ILE A 136 -8.11 5.41 7.39
CA ILE A 136 -8.47 4.02 7.65
C ILE A 136 -8.63 3.28 6.33
N ALA A 137 -7.95 2.16 6.19
CA ALA A 137 -7.93 1.32 4.99
C ALA A 137 -7.41 2.00 3.70
N GLY A 138 -6.68 3.12 3.81
CA GLY A 138 -6.11 3.80 2.64
C GLY A 138 -7.16 4.32 1.64
N ILE A 139 -8.31 4.78 2.12
CA ILE A 139 -9.43 5.18 1.25
C ILE A 139 -9.19 6.55 0.63
N SER A 140 -8.59 7.49 1.37
CA SER A 140 -8.36 8.86 0.92
C SER A 140 -6.99 9.01 0.28
N ALA A 141 -6.87 9.84 -0.77
CA ALA A 141 -5.58 10.26 -1.27
C ALA A 141 -4.86 11.17 -0.24
N ALA A 142 -3.53 11.13 -0.23
CA ALA A 142 -2.74 12.01 0.60
C ALA A 142 -2.81 13.45 0.07
N LYS A 143 -2.88 14.42 0.99
CA LYS A 143 -2.82 15.85 0.67
C LYS A 143 -1.40 16.38 0.74
N TYR A 144 -1.14 17.43 -0.04
CA TYR A 144 0.18 18.05 -0.18
C TYR A 144 0.07 19.56 0.00
N GLU A 145 0.60 20.07 1.10
CA GLU A 145 0.59 21.51 1.42
C GLU A 145 1.82 22.20 0.81
N VAL A 146 1.61 22.92 -0.28
CA VAL A 146 2.66 23.72 -0.91
C VAL A 146 2.70 25.11 -0.30
N THR A 147 3.89 25.53 0.15
CA THR A 147 4.13 26.84 0.80
C THR A 147 5.01 27.71 -0.10
N ALA A 148 4.75 29.01 -0.13
CA ALA A 148 5.58 29.96 -0.87
C ALA A 148 7.04 29.91 -0.43
N ASP A 149 7.94 30.06 -1.40
CA ASP A 149 9.40 30.13 -1.25
C ASP A 149 10.02 28.86 -0.59
N LYS A 150 9.29 27.72 -0.62
CA LYS A 150 9.75 26.45 -0.04
C LYS A 150 9.58 25.28 -1.01
N THR A 151 10.47 24.30 -0.86
CA THR A 151 10.33 22.99 -1.53
C THR A 151 9.66 22.00 -0.58
N LEU A 152 8.55 21.42 -1.02
CA LEU A 152 7.90 20.30 -0.38
C LEU A 152 8.60 18.99 -0.84
N PHE A 153 9.23 18.29 0.09
CA PHE A 153 9.83 16.99 -0.18
C PHE A 153 8.80 15.87 -0.01
N VAL A 154 8.75 14.96 -0.98
CA VAL A 154 7.82 13.83 -1.01
C VAL A 154 8.60 12.53 -0.81
N LYS A 155 8.03 11.59 -0.05
CA LYS A 155 8.60 10.24 0.10
C LYS A 155 8.73 9.56 -1.26
N PRO A 156 9.75 8.72 -1.46
CA PRO A 156 9.91 8.00 -2.70
C PRO A 156 8.68 7.18 -3.08
N THR A 157 8.28 7.27 -4.35
CA THR A 157 7.21 6.46 -4.92
C THR A 157 7.80 5.20 -5.53
N HIS A 158 7.28 4.03 -5.16
CA HIS A 158 7.66 2.74 -5.74
C HIS A 158 6.56 2.28 -6.70
N LEU A 159 6.89 2.22 -7.98
CA LEU A 159 5.99 1.71 -9.01
C LEU A 159 5.87 0.18 -8.93
N PHE A 160 4.74 -0.33 -9.36
CA PHE A 160 4.52 -1.73 -9.67
C PHE A 160 3.61 -1.84 -10.91
N LYS A 161 3.65 -2.97 -11.58
CA LYS A 161 2.83 -3.25 -12.76
C LYS A 161 1.60 -4.08 -12.40
N SER A 162 0.65 -4.20 -13.33
CA SER A 162 -0.53 -5.07 -13.20
C SER A 162 -0.57 -6.03 -14.39
N ASP A 163 0.52 -6.79 -14.57
CA ASP A 163 0.75 -7.66 -15.73
C ASP A 163 1.12 -9.12 -15.37
N LEU A 164 1.10 -9.47 -14.08
CA LEU A 164 1.30 -10.85 -13.63
C LEU A 164 0.13 -11.73 -14.07
N LYS A 165 0.43 -12.85 -14.74
CA LYS A 165 -0.60 -13.73 -15.31
C LYS A 165 -0.94 -14.88 -14.40
N LEU A 166 -2.23 -15.05 -14.13
CA LEU A 166 -2.81 -16.21 -13.47
C LEU A 166 -3.08 -17.30 -14.50
N LEU A 167 -2.71 -18.55 -14.18
CA LEU A 167 -2.80 -19.69 -15.11
C LEU A 167 -3.96 -20.63 -14.80
N SER A 168 -4.20 -20.92 -13.52
CA SER A 168 -5.27 -21.81 -13.07
C SER A 168 -5.62 -21.54 -11.60
N PRO A 169 -6.91 -21.54 -11.22
CA PRO A 169 -8.10 -21.55 -12.09
C PRO A 169 -8.20 -20.31 -12.96
N LYS A 170 -8.79 -20.45 -14.15
CA LYS A 170 -9.08 -19.33 -15.07
C LYS A 170 -10.33 -18.59 -14.67
N ALA A 171 -10.53 -17.40 -15.26
CA ALA A 171 -11.74 -16.60 -15.06
C ALA A 171 -13.00 -17.42 -15.42
N ALA A 172 -13.99 -17.41 -14.53
CA ALA A 172 -15.25 -18.14 -14.62
C ALA A 172 -15.13 -19.66 -14.71
N GLU A 173 -13.96 -20.24 -14.37
CA GLU A 173 -13.76 -21.68 -14.36
C GLU A 173 -14.59 -22.34 -13.24
N LYS A 174 -15.22 -23.47 -13.58
CA LYS A 174 -15.92 -24.34 -12.61
C LYS A 174 -15.03 -25.56 -12.33
N ILE A 175 -14.68 -25.75 -11.09
CA ILE A 175 -13.82 -26.84 -10.64
C ILE A 175 -14.61 -27.79 -9.72
N SER A 176 -14.37 -29.08 -9.87
CA SER A 176 -15.03 -30.12 -9.07
C SER A 176 -14.24 -30.55 -7.83
N THR A 177 -12.98 -30.08 -7.70
CA THR A 177 -12.17 -30.39 -6.53
C THR A 177 -12.28 -29.27 -5.49
N GLU A 178 -12.39 -29.66 -4.23
CA GLU A 178 -12.38 -28.73 -3.09
C GLU A 178 -10.96 -28.26 -2.72
N THR A 179 -9.91 -28.90 -3.25
CA THR A 179 -8.50 -28.56 -3.02
C THR A 179 -7.78 -28.26 -4.34
N PRO A 180 -8.15 -27.18 -5.05
CA PRO A 180 -7.51 -26.85 -6.32
C PRO A 180 -6.04 -26.46 -6.16
N GLU A 181 -5.28 -26.63 -7.23
CA GLU A 181 -3.95 -26.06 -7.36
C GLU A 181 -4.05 -24.71 -8.07
N LEU A 182 -3.63 -23.65 -7.37
CA LEU A 182 -3.56 -22.29 -7.90
C LEU A 182 -2.19 -22.10 -8.56
N LYS A 183 -2.16 -21.63 -9.82
CA LYS A 183 -0.92 -21.46 -10.61
C LYS A 183 -0.85 -20.11 -11.28
N TRP A 184 0.36 -19.54 -11.34
CA TRP A 184 0.65 -18.28 -12.03
C TRP A 184 2.00 -18.34 -12.75
N GLU A 185 2.23 -17.40 -13.67
CA GLU A 185 3.53 -17.28 -14.34
C GLU A 185 4.60 -16.74 -13.39
N SER A 186 5.84 -17.20 -13.56
CA SER A 186 6.96 -16.61 -12.85
C SER A 186 7.16 -15.17 -13.31
N TYR A 187 7.37 -14.26 -12.34
CA TYR A 187 7.61 -12.86 -12.64
C TYR A 187 9.12 -12.55 -12.55
N PRO A 188 9.70 -11.79 -13.51
CA PRO A 188 11.11 -11.43 -13.47
C PRO A 188 11.51 -10.75 -12.16
N ASP A 189 12.65 -11.14 -11.60
CA ASP A 189 13.20 -10.63 -10.33
C ASP A 189 12.32 -10.88 -9.09
N ALA A 190 11.25 -11.67 -9.19
CA ALA A 190 10.45 -12.02 -8.02
C ALA A 190 11.22 -12.97 -7.11
N ALA A 191 11.36 -12.60 -5.85
CA ALA A 191 11.90 -13.45 -4.80
C ALA A 191 10.80 -14.29 -4.12
N TYR A 192 9.57 -13.79 -4.09
CA TYR A 192 8.41 -14.47 -3.54
C TYR A 192 7.11 -13.82 -4.03
N TYR A 193 6.01 -14.46 -3.73
CA TYR A 193 4.66 -13.99 -4.08
C TYR A 193 3.78 -13.89 -2.83
N LYS A 194 2.76 -13.04 -2.89
CA LYS A 194 1.65 -13.03 -1.93
C LYS A 194 0.37 -13.41 -2.65
N LEU A 195 -0.26 -14.46 -2.16
CA LEU A 195 -1.52 -14.97 -2.67
C LEU A 195 -2.66 -14.56 -1.75
N SER A 196 -3.76 -14.11 -2.32
CA SER A 196 -5.03 -13.94 -1.62
C SER A 196 -6.14 -14.67 -2.34
N VAL A 197 -6.99 -15.38 -1.58
CA VAL A 197 -8.20 -16.05 -2.06
C VAL A 197 -9.35 -15.62 -1.15
N HIS A 198 -10.36 -15.00 -1.71
CA HIS A 198 -11.52 -14.49 -0.99
C HIS A 198 -12.78 -15.21 -1.43
N ALA A 199 -13.56 -15.70 -0.47
CA ALA A 199 -14.92 -16.16 -0.76
C ALA A 199 -15.80 -14.96 -1.12
N ASN A 200 -16.66 -15.09 -2.14
CA ASN A 200 -17.63 -14.05 -2.47
C ASN A 200 -18.76 -13.99 -1.43
N ASP A 201 -19.08 -15.13 -0.81
CA ASP A 201 -19.98 -15.16 0.34
C ASP A 201 -19.22 -14.68 1.59
N HIS A 202 -19.66 -13.56 2.16
CA HIS A 202 -19.09 -12.98 3.38
C HIS A 202 -19.29 -13.82 4.65
N LEU A 203 -20.14 -14.85 4.60
CA LEU A 203 -20.31 -15.82 5.69
C LEU A 203 -19.25 -16.93 5.63
N VAL A 204 -18.53 -17.05 4.51
CA VAL A 204 -17.46 -18.02 4.33
C VAL A 204 -16.11 -17.34 4.56
N GLU A 205 -15.30 -17.91 5.46
CA GLU A 205 -13.96 -17.39 5.73
C GLU A 205 -13.08 -17.45 4.47
N SER A 206 -12.36 -16.39 4.20
CA SER A 206 -11.38 -16.33 3.12
C SER A 206 -10.19 -17.24 3.45
N PRO A 207 -9.88 -18.26 2.64
CA PRO A 207 -8.87 -19.27 3.00
C PRO A 207 -7.47 -18.70 3.12
N TYR A 208 -7.15 -17.71 2.28
CA TYR A 208 -5.83 -17.06 2.28
C TYR A 208 -5.95 -15.56 2.12
N VAL A 209 -5.21 -14.81 2.96
CA VAL A 209 -5.05 -13.37 2.83
C VAL A 209 -3.56 -13.05 2.91
N ASN A 210 -2.98 -12.56 1.81
CA ASN A 210 -1.56 -12.22 1.69
C ASN A 210 -0.60 -13.36 2.09
N LYS A 211 -0.97 -14.63 1.78
CA LYS A 211 -0.15 -15.79 2.07
C LYS A 211 1.13 -15.75 1.22
N ARG A 212 2.29 -15.74 1.89
CA ARG A 212 3.58 -15.84 1.20
C ARG A 212 3.78 -17.20 0.58
N VAL A 213 4.25 -17.22 -0.67
CA VAL A 213 4.59 -18.41 -1.46
C VAL A 213 5.89 -18.13 -2.19
N ASP A 214 6.88 -19.01 -2.06
CA ASP A 214 8.18 -18.85 -2.70
C ASP A 214 8.24 -19.46 -4.12
N GLY A 215 7.20 -20.23 -4.52
CA GLY A 215 7.04 -20.80 -5.86
C GLY A 215 5.95 -20.14 -6.67
N THR A 216 5.59 -20.73 -7.82
CA THR A 216 4.56 -20.23 -8.75
C THR A 216 3.28 -21.05 -8.70
N SER A 217 3.09 -21.85 -7.66
CA SER A 217 1.85 -22.58 -7.41
C SER A 217 1.61 -22.79 -5.92
N LEU A 218 0.34 -22.98 -5.57
CA LEU A 218 -0.10 -23.38 -4.25
C LEU A 218 -1.25 -24.37 -4.37
N SER A 219 -1.08 -25.58 -3.82
CA SER A 219 -2.21 -26.47 -3.57
C SER A 219 -2.96 -25.99 -2.33
N VAL A 220 -4.27 -25.82 -2.46
CA VAL A 220 -5.11 -25.45 -1.33
C VAL A 220 -5.07 -26.57 -0.28
N ASP A 221 -4.64 -26.25 0.92
CA ASP A 221 -4.41 -27.21 2.01
C ASP A 221 -5.64 -27.51 2.85
N LYS A 222 -6.71 -26.70 2.73
CA LYS A 222 -7.99 -26.90 3.38
C LYS A 222 -9.10 -26.94 2.34
N PRO A 223 -10.00 -27.96 2.36
CA PRO A 223 -11.10 -28.01 1.41
C PRO A 223 -11.91 -26.72 1.37
N LEU A 224 -12.09 -26.18 0.18
CA LEU A 224 -12.96 -25.04 -0.06
C LEU A 224 -14.42 -25.50 -0.02
N GLN A 225 -15.29 -24.71 0.57
CA GLN A 225 -16.73 -24.95 0.48
C GLN A 225 -17.21 -24.72 -0.96
N LYS A 226 -18.35 -25.30 -1.33
CA LYS A 226 -19.00 -24.99 -2.60
C LYS A 226 -19.36 -23.51 -2.66
N GLY A 227 -19.01 -22.85 -3.75
CA GLY A 227 -19.23 -21.40 -3.89
C GLY A 227 -18.26 -20.74 -4.85
N THR A 228 -18.38 -19.43 -4.98
CA THR A 228 -17.53 -18.61 -5.85
C THR A 228 -16.44 -17.92 -5.04
N TYR A 229 -15.23 -17.95 -5.57
CA TYR A 229 -14.03 -17.39 -4.96
C TYR A 229 -13.36 -16.44 -5.94
N ARG A 230 -12.74 -15.37 -5.40
CA ARG A 230 -11.84 -14.48 -6.14
C ARG A 230 -10.43 -14.66 -5.65
N TRP A 231 -9.47 -14.63 -6.55
CA TRP A 231 -8.08 -14.74 -6.17
C TRP A 231 -7.16 -13.82 -6.96
N LYS A 232 -6.07 -13.46 -6.32
CA LYS A 232 -5.02 -12.63 -6.90
C LYS A 232 -3.65 -13.03 -6.36
N VAL A 233 -2.61 -12.64 -7.12
CA VAL A 233 -1.21 -12.83 -6.75
C VAL A 233 -0.47 -11.52 -6.94
N GLU A 234 0.43 -11.23 -6.03
CA GLU A 234 1.36 -10.11 -6.09
C GLU A 234 2.79 -10.65 -6.05
N ALA A 235 3.68 -10.16 -6.93
CA ALA A 235 5.09 -10.51 -6.99
C ALA A 235 5.95 -9.48 -6.24
N TYR A 236 6.92 -9.93 -5.45
CA TYR A 236 7.81 -9.10 -4.65
C TYR A 236 9.28 -9.47 -4.88
N ASN A 237 10.16 -8.47 -4.88
CA ASN A 237 11.60 -8.69 -4.90
C ASN A 237 12.16 -8.99 -3.49
N SER A 238 13.48 -9.18 -3.39
CA SER A 238 14.18 -9.46 -2.13
C SER A 238 14.15 -8.31 -1.12
N ASP A 239 13.86 -7.08 -1.56
CA ASP A 239 13.76 -5.89 -0.73
C ASP A 239 12.32 -5.61 -0.26
N ASP A 240 11.42 -6.61 -0.38
CA ASP A 240 9.98 -6.49 -0.07
C ASP A 240 9.26 -5.40 -0.88
N ARG A 241 9.74 -5.11 -2.11
CA ARG A 241 9.08 -4.18 -3.02
C ARG A 241 8.18 -4.95 -4.00
N LYS A 242 6.92 -4.53 -4.09
CA LYS A 242 6.00 -5.10 -5.07
C LYS A 242 6.48 -4.78 -6.48
N LEU A 243 6.60 -5.80 -7.32
CA LEU A 243 6.99 -5.70 -8.73
C LEU A 243 5.78 -5.66 -9.63
N SER A 244 4.81 -6.53 -9.36
CA SER A 244 3.58 -6.63 -10.12
C SER A 244 2.47 -7.28 -9.31
N GLU A 245 1.27 -7.15 -9.82
CA GLU A 245 0.08 -7.89 -9.36
C GLU A 245 -0.70 -8.44 -10.54
N SER A 246 -1.63 -9.34 -10.29
CA SER A 246 -2.43 -10.01 -11.32
C SER A 246 -3.55 -9.16 -11.92
N GLY A 247 -3.50 -7.84 -11.80
CA GLY A 247 -4.60 -7.00 -12.26
C GLY A 247 -5.88 -7.23 -11.47
N ASP A 248 -7.02 -7.38 -12.17
CA ASP A 248 -8.29 -7.65 -11.51
C ASP A 248 -8.32 -9.06 -10.90
N ASP A 249 -9.06 -9.21 -9.81
CA ASP A 249 -9.30 -10.51 -9.17
C ASP A 249 -10.02 -11.43 -10.16
N ILE A 250 -9.48 -12.64 -10.37
CA ILE A 250 -10.13 -13.67 -11.18
C ILE A 250 -11.10 -14.46 -10.31
N GLU A 251 -12.33 -14.65 -10.80
CA GLU A 251 -13.34 -15.50 -10.16
C GLU A 251 -13.33 -16.93 -10.71
N PHE A 252 -13.49 -17.91 -9.79
CA PHE A 252 -13.75 -19.31 -10.11
C PHE A 252 -14.81 -19.88 -9.17
N THR A 253 -15.43 -21.00 -9.54
CA THR A 253 -16.48 -21.65 -8.73
C THR A 253 -16.10 -23.08 -8.38
N VAL A 254 -16.24 -23.45 -7.10
CA VAL A 254 -16.17 -24.81 -6.59
C VAL A 254 -17.59 -25.39 -6.56
N GLY A 255 -17.81 -26.51 -7.29
CA GLY A 255 -19.14 -27.10 -7.53
C GLY A 255 -19.40 -28.44 -6.87
#